data_8724ffde98f2d36071930825d8dff571
#
_entry.id   8724ffde98f2d36071930825d8dff571
#
_cell.length_a   1.000
_cell.length_b   1.000
_cell.length_c   1.000
_cell.angle_alpha   90.00
_cell.angle_beta   90.00
_cell.angle_gamma   90.00
#
_symmetry.space_group_name_H-M   'P 1'
#
loop_
_entity.id
_entity.type
_entity.pdbx_description
1 polymer ?
#
loop_
_entity_poly.entity_id
_entity_poly.type
_entity_poly.pdbx_seq_one_letter_code
_entity_poly.pdbx_strand_id
1 'polypeptide(L)'
;MRFARILKARAIMALVAIFGIAATSLPAVANDLIADIQKRGTLKVGMSTFVPWAMRDKKGELIGFEIDVAKKLAADMDVEVEFVPTAWSGIIPALLAKKFDVIIGGMSITPQRNLTVNFTAPYAHSGQIMAANKKLAGSYTEMDDFNQASVTIACRRGATPCKAAQKLFPKSTLRQFDDDAQAFQEVVNGNAHAMISSAPKPSFWSE
;
A
#
# COMPACT_ATOMS: atom_id res chain seq x y z
N MET A 1 61.03 -42.07 15.50
CA MET A 1 60.44 -41.74 14.16
C MET A 1 58.91 -41.54 14.11
N ARG A 2 58.14 -42.06 15.06
CA ARG A 2 56.64 -41.86 15.06
C ARG A 2 56.17 -40.45 15.51
N PHE A 3 56.90 -39.83 16.44
CA PHE A 3 56.53 -38.49 16.96
C PHE A 3 56.64 -37.35 15.93
N ALA A 4 57.63 -37.37 15.05
CA ALA A 4 57.85 -36.34 14.05
C ALA A 4 56.78 -36.36 12.90
N ARG A 5 56.14 -37.52 12.65
CA ARG A 5 55.06 -37.66 11.68
C ARG A 5 53.71 -37.09 12.19
N ILE A 6 53.48 -37.22 13.50
CA ILE A 6 52.24 -36.69 14.10
C ILE A 6 52.28 -35.17 14.19
N LEU A 7 53.44 -34.54 14.41
CA LEU A 7 53.58 -33.08 14.43
C LEU A 7 53.37 -32.48 13.02
N LYS A 8 53.91 -33.11 11.99
CA LYS A 8 53.72 -32.64 10.59
C LYS A 8 52.29 -32.78 10.12
N ALA A 9 51.56 -33.82 10.50
CA ALA A 9 50.16 -34.01 10.15
C ALA A 9 49.25 -32.97 10.82
N ARG A 10 49.54 -32.61 12.09
CA ARG A 10 48.80 -31.56 12.82
C ARG A 10 49.05 -30.15 12.26
N ALA A 11 50.28 -29.85 11.83
CA ALA A 11 50.62 -28.56 11.24
C ALA A 11 49.94 -28.38 9.88
N ILE A 12 49.83 -29.43 9.03
CA ILE A 12 49.13 -29.39 7.73
C ILE A 12 47.62 -29.23 7.95
N MET A 13 47.03 -29.91 8.95
CA MET A 13 45.59 -29.75 9.23
C MET A 13 45.25 -28.35 9.76
N ALA A 14 46.15 -27.72 10.54
CA ALA A 14 45.95 -26.32 11.00
C ALA A 14 46.06 -25.32 9.86
N LEU A 15 46.95 -25.54 8.86
CA LEU A 15 47.11 -24.66 7.73
C LEU A 15 45.90 -24.75 6.77
N VAL A 16 45.28 -25.90 6.58
CA VAL A 16 44.09 -26.10 5.80
C VAL A 16 42.85 -25.45 6.44
N ALA A 17 42.76 -25.47 7.79
CA ALA A 17 41.69 -24.83 8.52
C ALA A 17 41.75 -23.29 8.46
N ILE A 18 42.94 -22.68 8.36
CA ILE A 18 43.10 -21.22 8.23
C ILE A 18 42.82 -20.74 6.81
N PHE A 19 43.04 -21.56 5.78
CA PHE A 19 42.78 -21.22 4.39
C PHE A 19 41.28 -21.37 4.00
N GLY A 20 40.48 -22.12 4.80
CA GLY A 20 39.06 -22.35 4.57
C GLY A 20 38.14 -21.24 5.08
N ILE A 21 38.64 -20.27 5.88
CA ILE A 21 37.83 -19.19 6.46
C ILE A 21 38.03 -17.84 5.73
N ALA A 22 38.82 -17.80 4.66
CA ALA A 22 38.71 -16.73 3.68
C ALA A 22 37.42 -16.90 2.84
N ALA A 23 36.30 -17.23 3.51
CA ALA A 23 34.98 -17.17 2.95
C ALA A 23 34.74 -15.73 2.53
N THR A 24 34.83 -15.50 1.26
CA THR A 24 34.41 -14.38 0.51
C THR A 24 33.18 -13.71 1.15
N SER A 25 33.39 -12.70 1.97
CA SER A 25 32.37 -11.69 2.21
C SER A 25 32.16 -11.00 0.85
N LEU A 26 31.32 -11.62 0.01
CA LEU A 26 30.77 -10.89 -1.13
C LEU A 26 30.12 -9.66 -0.52
N PRO A 27 30.54 -8.44 -0.93
CA PRO A 27 29.82 -7.26 -0.51
C PRO A 27 28.36 -7.54 -0.91
N ALA A 28 27.45 -7.48 0.04
CA ALA A 28 26.04 -7.38 -0.26
C ALA A 28 25.91 -6.09 -1.07
N VAL A 29 25.89 -6.22 -2.39
CA VAL A 29 25.57 -5.11 -3.27
C VAL A 29 24.14 -4.77 -2.90
N ALA A 30 23.97 -3.75 -2.04
CA ALA A 30 22.68 -3.13 -1.87
C ALA A 30 22.25 -2.73 -3.29
N ASN A 31 21.27 -3.43 -3.84
CA ASN A 31 20.71 -3.05 -5.14
C ASN A 31 20.29 -1.60 -5.01
N ASP A 32 20.97 -0.72 -5.71
CA ASP A 32 20.55 0.67 -5.83
C ASP A 32 19.32 0.69 -6.74
N LEU A 33 18.13 0.71 -6.11
CA LEU A 33 16.86 0.71 -6.82
C LEU A 33 16.78 1.84 -7.85
N ILE A 34 17.37 3.00 -7.54
CA ILE A 34 17.38 4.15 -8.46
C ILE A 34 18.21 3.83 -9.70
N ALA A 35 19.42 3.26 -9.51
CA ALA A 35 20.25 2.84 -10.64
C ALA A 35 19.58 1.76 -11.50
N ASP A 36 18.87 0.82 -10.87
CA ASP A 36 18.11 -0.21 -11.59
C ASP A 36 16.96 0.39 -12.41
N ILE A 37 16.22 1.38 -11.86
CA ILE A 37 15.15 2.11 -12.56
C ILE A 37 15.73 2.87 -13.75
N GLN A 38 16.80 3.62 -13.54
CA GLN A 38 17.46 4.40 -14.61
C GLN A 38 18.01 3.50 -15.73
N LYS A 39 18.66 2.41 -15.37
CA LYS A 39 19.17 1.43 -16.34
C LYS A 39 18.04 0.78 -17.16
N ARG A 40 16.90 0.52 -16.54
CA ARG A 40 15.71 -0.04 -17.18
C ARG A 40 14.96 0.99 -18.02
N GLY A 41 15.13 2.28 -17.72
CA GLY A 41 14.41 3.39 -18.35
C GLY A 41 12.93 3.46 -17.99
N THR A 42 12.50 2.82 -16.90
CA THR A 42 11.08 2.72 -16.54
C THR A 42 10.90 2.69 -15.03
N LEU A 43 10.04 3.57 -14.51
CA LEU A 43 9.55 3.56 -13.14
C LEU A 43 8.23 2.77 -13.08
N LYS A 44 8.22 1.63 -12.38
CA LYS A 44 7.01 0.84 -12.16
C LYS A 44 6.28 1.34 -10.91
N VAL A 45 5.03 1.76 -11.08
CA VAL A 45 4.21 2.35 -10.03
C VAL A 45 3.02 1.46 -9.70
N GLY A 46 3.02 0.88 -8.50
CA GLY A 46 1.86 0.19 -7.95
C GLY A 46 0.78 1.19 -7.53
N MET A 47 -0.44 1.01 -8.02
CA MET A 47 -1.56 1.88 -7.72
C MET A 47 -2.86 1.10 -7.67
N SER A 48 -3.87 1.67 -7.04
CA SER A 48 -5.25 1.18 -7.07
C SER A 48 -6.16 2.34 -7.48
N THR A 49 -7.19 2.05 -8.26
CA THR A 49 -8.16 3.08 -8.61
C THR A 49 -8.92 3.54 -7.37
N PHE A 50 -9.03 4.86 -7.21
CA PHE A 50 -9.88 5.50 -6.22
C PHE A 50 -10.19 6.94 -6.65
N VAL A 51 -11.43 7.16 -6.94
CA VAL A 51 -11.96 8.43 -7.48
C VAL A 51 -11.91 9.51 -6.39
N PRO A 52 -11.53 10.76 -6.69
CA PRO A 52 -11.05 11.28 -7.99
C PRO A 52 -9.52 11.23 -8.14
N TRP A 53 -8.80 10.67 -7.19
CA TRP A 53 -7.34 10.73 -7.11
C TRP A 53 -6.62 9.90 -8.19
N ALA A 54 -7.17 8.72 -8.50
CA ALA A 54 -6.72 7.84 -9.57
C ALA A 54 -7.93 7.13 -10.17
N MET A 55 -8.25 7.41 -11.42
CA MET A 55 -9.42 6.85 -12.10
C MET A 55 -9.15 6.65 -13.59
N ARG A 56 -10.11 6.06 -14.29
CA ARG A 56 -10.07 5.98 -15.74
C ARG A 56 -11.07 6.97 -16.33
N ASP A 57 -10.66 7.64 -17.36
CA ASP A 57 -11.56 8.48 -18.18
C ASP A 57 -12.44 7.63 -19.09
N LYS A 58 -13.26 8.27 -19.92
CA LYS A 58 -14.17 7.63 -20.89
C LYS A 58 -13.44 6.82 -21.99
N LYS A 59 -12.14 7.08 -22.19
CA LYS A 59 -11.28 6.36 -23.13
C LYS A 59 -10.53 5.22 -22.47
N GLY A 60 -10.67 5.06 -21.15
CA GLY A 60 -9.96 4.06 -20.36
C GLY A 60 -8.57 4.50 -19.88
N GLU A 61 -8.14 5.73 -20.19
CA GLU A 61 -6.86 6.28 -19.78
C GLU A 61 -6.83 6.58 -18.29
N LEU A 62 -5.68 6.32 -17.65
CA LEU A 62 -5.47 6.66 -16.26
C LEU A 62 -5.27 8.17 -16.10
N ILE A 63 -6.08 8.78 -15.23
CA ILE A 63 -6.06 10.20 -14.90
C ILE A 63 -6.22 10.41 -13.39
N GLY A 64 -5.89 11.62 -12.94
CA GLY A 64 -6.04 12.05 -11.54
C GLY A 64 -4.71 12.42 -10.90
N PHE A 65 -4.80 13.03 -9.73
CA PHE A 65 -3.66 13.59 -9.00
C PHE A 65 -2.52 12.58 -8.79
N GLU A 66 -2.81 11.35 -8.37
CA GLU A 66 -1.81 10.32 -8.13
C GLU A 66 -1.12 9.89 -9.44
N ILE A 67 -1.86 9.93 -10.55
CA ILE A 67 -1.32 9.62 -11.87
C ILE A 67 -0.35 10.73 -12.31
N ASP A 68 -0.71 11.99 -12.06
CA ASP A 68 0.13 13.14 -12.41
C ASP A 68 1.40 13.20 -11.54
N VAL A 69 1.29 12.88 -10.23
CA VAL A 69 2.45 12.72 -9.33
C VAL A 69 3.41 11.65 -9.85
N ALA A 70 2.89 10.51 -10.26
CA ALA A 70 3.70 9.42 -10.79
C ALA A 70 4.41 9.79 -12.10
N LYS A 71 3.68 10.43 -13.03
CA LYS A 71 4.23 10.94 -14.29
C LYS A 71 5.32 12.00 -14.06
N LYS A 72 5.07 12.92 -13.11
CA LYS A 72 6.04 13.96 -12.76
C LYS A 72 7.32 13.35 -12.17
N LEU A 73 7.19 12.39 -11.25
CA LEU A 73 8.33 11.70 -10.66
C LEU A 73 9.17 10.97 -11.73
N ALA A 74 8.52 10.24 -12.63
CA ALA A 74 9.20 9.53 -13.71
C ALA A 74 9.93 10.52 -14.66
N ALA A 75 9.27 11.63 -15.00
CA ALA A 75 9.88 12.68 -15.83
C ALA A 75 11.10 13.33 -15.15
N ASP A 76 11.05 13.57 -13.82
CA ASP A 76 12.18 14.11 -13.06
C ASP A 76 13.36 13.12 -12.97
N MET A 77 13.10 11.84 -13.14
CA MET A 77 14.11 10.78 -13.19
C MET A 77 14.61 10.48 -14.62
N ASP A 78 14.07 11.17 -15.63
CA ASP A 78 14.31 10.92 -17.06
C ASP A 78 14.01 9.46 -17.48
N VAL A 79 12.86 8.93 -17.01
CA VAL A 79 12.39 7.58 -17.33
C VAL A 79 10.89 7.59 -17.67
N GLU A 80 10.44 6.53 -18.34
CA GLU A 80 9.01 6.29 -18.58
C GLU A 80 8.30 5.79 -17.31
N VAL A 81 6.96 5.97 -17.22
CA VAL A 81 6.16 5.42 -16.13
C VAL A 81 5.34 4.22 -16.61
N GLU A 82 5.39 3.12 -15.85
CA GLU A 82 4.54 1.95 -16.03
C GLU A 82 3.60 1.81 -14.81
N PHE A 83 2.30 1.92 -15.03
CA PHE A 83 1.32 1.71 -13.95
C PHE A 83 0.97 0.23 -13.82
N VAL A 84 1.01 -0.28 -12.57
CA VAL A 84 0.66 -1.66 -12.22
C VAL A 84 -0.57 -1.65 -11.30
N PRO A 85 -1.80 -1.68 -11.87
CA PRO A 85 -3.02 -1.72 -11.08
C PRO A 85 -3.05 -2.95 -10.18
N THR A 86 -3.29 -2.71 -8.89
CA THR A 86 -3.22 -3.75 -7.87
C THR A 86 -4.33 -3.54 -6.85
N ALA A 87 -5.01 -4.62 -6.42
CA ALA A 87 -5.98 -4.53 -5.35
C ALA A 87 -5.34 -3.95 -4.08
N TRP A 88 -6.02 -3.00 -3.42
CA TRP A 88 -5.44 -2.25 -2.30
C TRP A 88 -4.96 -3.13 -1.16
N SER A 89 -5.69 -4.19 -0.83
CA SER A 89 -5.34 -5.13 0.23
C SER A 89 -4.04 -5.92 -0.06
N GLY A 90 -3.67 -6.06 -1.33
CA GLY A 90 -2.48 -6.77 -1.80
C GLY A 90 -1.31 -5.87 -2.20
N ILE A 91 -1.45 -4.53 -2.12
CA ILE A 91 -0.48 -3.61 -2.72
C ILE A 91 0.88 -3.62 -1.99
N ILE A 92 0.90 -3.66 -0.66
CA ILE A 92 2.17 -3.77 0.10
C ILE A 92 2.84 -5.14 -0.13
N PRO A 93 2.15 -6.28 -0.03
CA PRO A 93 2.72 -7.57 -0.44
C PRO A 93 3.30 -7.57 -1.86
N ALA A 94 2.64 -6.92 -2.82
CA ALA A 94 3.14 -6.83 -4.20
C ALA A 94 4.41 -5.97 -4.31
N LEU A 95 4.54 -4.88 -3.54
CA LEU A 95 5.77 -4.11 -3.43
C LEU A 95 6.92 -4.96 -2.88
N LEU A 96 6.69 -5.69 -1.79
CA LEU A 96 7.69 -6.57 -1.19
C LEU A 96 8.11 -7.70 -2.13
N ALA A 97 7.19 -8.16 -2.99
CA ALA A 97 7.46 -9.12 -4.06
C ALA A 97 8.09 -8.48 -5.32
N LYS A 98 8.48 -7.20 -5.26
CA LYS A 98 9.12 -6.44 -6.34
C LYS A 98 8.32 -6.44 -7.66
N LYS A 99 6.98 -6.43 -7.58
CA LYS A 99 6.12 -6.31 -8.76
C LYS A 99 6.17 -4.91 -9.36
N PHE A 100 6.51 -3.93 -8.56
CA PHE A 100 6.74 -2.52 -8.90
C PHE A 100 7.74 -1.91 -7.92
N ASP A 101 8.21 -0.71 -8.23
CA ASP A 101 9.30 -0.04 -7.51
C ASP A 101 8.77 0.82 -6.35
N VAL A 102 7.60 1.41 -6.53
CA VAL A 102 7.00 2.36 -5.59
C VAL A 102 5.48 2.25 -5.62
N ILE A 103 4.84 2.58 -4.50
CA ILE A 103 3.39 2.77 -4.43
C ILE A 103 3.10 4.27 -4.48
N ILE A 104 2.33 4.72 -5.49
CA ILE A 104 1.76 6.07 -5.55
C ILE A 104 0.25 5.90 -5.69
N GLY A 105 -0.49 6.24 -4.64
CA GLY A 105 -1.93 5.92 -4.57
C GLY A 105 -2.57 6.36 -3.26
N GLY A 106 -2.13 7.49 -2.68
CA GLY A 106 -2.72 8.05 -1.46
C GLY A 106 -2.55 7.17 -0.22
N MET A 107 -1.44 6.46 -0.12
CA MET A 107 -1.20 5.59 1.01
C MET A 107 -0.83 6.39 2.26
N SER A 108 -1.72 6.43 3.24
CA SER A 108 -1.46 7.09 4.52
C SER A 108 -0.27 6.46 5.26
N ILE A 109 0.60 7.29 5.79
CA ILE A 109 1.67 6.88 6.71
C ILE A 109 1.02 6.43 8.02
N THR A 110 1.32 5.22 8.45
CA THR A 110 0.87 4.70 9.75
C THR A 110 2.00 3.92 10.43
N PRO A 111 2.07 3.91 11.78
CA PRO A 111 3.08 3.13 12.50
C PRO A 111 3.12 1.67 12.05
N GLN A 112 1.94 1.06 11.83
CA GLN A 112 1.85 -0.34 11.40
C GLN A 112 2.49 -0.57 10.02
N ARG A 113 2.31 0.36 9.07
CA ARG A 113 2.91 0.26 7.73
C ARG A 113 4.41 0.51 7.76
N ASN A 114 4.87 1.44 8.62
CA ASN A 114 6.30 1.76 8.77
C ASN A 114 7.13 0.58 9.30
N LEU A 115 6.50 -0.42 9.92
CA LEU A 115 7.19 -1.67 10.30
C LEU A 115 7.53 -2.55 9.09
N THR A 116 6.97 -2.25 7.92
CA THR A 116 7.06 -3.13 6.75
C THR A 116 7.62 -2.41 5.52
N VAL A 117 7.30 -1.13 5.33
CA VAL A 117 7.71 -0.32 4.18
C VAL A 117 8.16 1.06 4.63
N ASN A 118 9.06 1.67 3.85
CA ASN A 118 9.46 3.05 4.04
C ASN A 118 8.53 4.00 3.29
N PHE A 119 8.36 5.20 3.83
CA PHE A 119 7.62 6.29 3.22
C PHE A 119 8.53 7.45 2.91
N THR A 120 8.18 8.20 1.87
CA THR A 120 8.74 9.54 1.60
C THR A 120 8.13 10.58 2.57
N ALA A 121 8.56 11.83 2.48
CA ALA A 121 7.78 12.93 3.04
C ALA A 121 6.37 12.95 2.41
N PRO A 122 5.33 13.34 3.17
CA PRO A 122 3.98 13.47 2.62
C PRO A 122 3.94 14.53 1.51
N TYR A 123 3.35 14.20 0.37
CA TYR A 123 3.13 15.14 -0.73
C TYR A 123 1.68 15.64 -0.79
N ALA A 124 0.78 15.07 0.01
CA ALA A 124 -0.61 15.51 0.13
C ALA A 124 -1.15 15.18 1.52
N HIS A 125 -2.18 15.92 1.92
CA HIS A 125 -2.95 15.67 3.13
C HIS A 125 -4.42 15.45 2.78
N SER A 126 -5.07 14.51 3.46
CA SER A 126 -6.49 14.22 3.31
C SER A 126 -7.09 13.83 4.65
N GLY A 127 -8.41 13.95 4.76
CA GLY A 127 -9.19 13.50 5.90
C GLY A 127 -9.98 12.25 5.59
N GLN A 128 -10.74 11.79 6.57
CA GLN A 128 -11.74 10.75 6.40
C GLN A 128 -13.12 11.37 6.48
N ILE A 129 -14.00 10.98 5.60
CA ILE A 129 -15.40 11.43 5.58
C ILE A 129 -16.32 10.24 5.40
N MET A 130 -17.57 10.44 5.78
CA MET A 130 -18.62 9.44 5.70
C MET A 130 -19.76 9.95 4.83
N ALA A 131 -20.26 9.09 3.93
CA ALA A 131 -21.50 9.32 3.22
C ALA A 131 -22.55 8.33 3.74
N ALA A 132 -23.70 8.85 4.15
CA ALA A 132 -24.79 8.06 4.70
C ALA A 132 -25.95 7.92 3.71
N ASN A 133 -26.61 6.78 3.76
CA ASN A 133 -27.86 6.59 3.04
C ASN A 133 -28.99 7.37 3.73
N LYS A 134 -29.52 8.38 3.06
CA LYS A 134 -30.54 9.28 3.61
C LYS A 134 -31.83 8.54 4.06
N LYS A 135 -32.17 7.41 3.46
CA LYS A 135 -33.37 6.63 3.82
C LYS A 135 -33.14 5.82 5.11
N LEU A 136 -31.93 5.31 5.32
CA LEU A 136 -31.59 4.45 6.47
C LEU A 136 -31.08 5.24 7.67
N ALA A 137 -30.37 6.34 7.44
CA ALA A 137 -29.68 7.13 8.47
C ALA A 137 -30.07 8.63 8.44
N GLY A 138 -31.17 8.99 7.82
CA GLY A 138 -31.60 10.39 7.71
C GLY A 138 -32.03 11.05 9.02
N SER A 139 -32.29 10.26 10.05
CA SER A 139 -32.57 10.73 11.42
C SER A 139 -31.33 10.78 12.32
N TYR A 140 -30.17 10.31 11.82
CA TYR A 140 -28.93 10.33 12.60
C TYR A 140 -28.35 11.73 12.56
N THR A 141 -28.02 12.28 13.71
CA THR A 141 -27.50 13.64 13.87
C THR A 141 -26.07 13.64 14.38
N GLU A 142 -25.69 12.58 15.10
CA GLU A 142 -24.39 12.45 15.73
C GLU A 142 -23.62 11.24 15.20
N MET A 143 -22.31 11.31 15.29
CA MET A 143 -21.46 10.18 14.88
C MET A 143 -21.74 8.91 15.69
N ASP A 144 -22.12 9.03 16.95
CA ASP A 144 -22.42 7.88 17.81
C ASP A 144 -23.71 7.13 17.39
N ASP A 145 -24.59 7.78 16.65
CA ASP A 145 -25.79 7.13 16.08
C ASP A 145 -25.42 5.98 15.14
N PHE A 146 -24.24 6.03 14.56
CA PHE A 146 -23.71 4.94 13.71
C PHE A 146 -23.11 3.79 14.51
N ASN A 147 -22.92 3.92 15.83
CA ASN A 147 -22.31 2.89 16.68
C ASN A 147 -23.34 1.94 17.30
N GLN A 148 -24.16 1.30 16.49
CA GLN A 148 -25.23 0.40 16.91
C GLN A 148 -25.15 -0.93 16.15
N ALA A 149 -25.59 -2.03 16.79
CA ALA A 149 -25.56 -3.37 16.18
C ALA A 149 -26.44 -3.50 14.92
N SER A 150 -27.46 -2.67 14.79
CA SER A 150 -28.32 -2.58 13.61
C SER A 150 -27.69 -1.84 12.44
N VAL A 151 -26.59 -1.11 12.66
CA VAL A 151 -25.94 -0.28 11.64
C VAL A 151 -24.88 -1.08 10.89
N THR A 152 -24.90 -0.97 9.57
CA THR A 152 -23.89 -1.51 8.67
C THR A 152 -23.10 -0.38 8.04
N ILE A 153 -21.77 -0.43 8.14
CA ILE A 153 -20.85 0.53 7.55
C ILE A 153 -20.00 -0.17 6.50
N ALA A 154 -19.95 0.38 5.29
CA ALA A 154 -19.13 -0.12 4.18
C ALA A 154 -17.79 0.62 4.11
N CYS A 155 -16.71 -0.07 3.74
CA CYS A 155 -15.39 0.52 3.56
C CYS A 155 -14.49 -0.35 2.68
N ARG A 156 -13.39 0.22 2.16
CA ARG A 156 -12.41 -0.53 1.38
C ARG A 156 -11.44 -1.30 2.29
N ARG A 157 -11.31 -2.59 2.05
CA ARG A 157 -10.44 -3.52 2.77
C ARG A 157 -8.99 -3.02 2.82
N GLY A 158 -8.38 -3.04 4.01
CA GLY A 158 -7.00 -2.64 4.22
C GLY A 158 -6.74 -1.12 4.18
N ALA A 159 -7.77 -0.29 3.91
CA ALA A 159 -7.67 1.15 3.94
C ALA A 159 -7.78 1.72 5.37
N THR A 160 -7.19 2.89 5.60
CA THR A 160 -7.25 3.57 6.91
C THR A 160 -8.67 3.95 7.33
N PRO A 161 -9.60 4.35 6.43
CA PRO A 161 -11.00 4.55 6.81
C PRO A 161 -11.66 3.31 7.42
N CYS A 162 -11.38 2.11 6.91
CA CYS A 162 -11.89 0.87 7.50
C CYS A 162 -11.40 0.66 8.94
N LYS A 163 -10.12 0.92 9.19
CA LYS A 163 -9.54 0.83 10.55
C LYS A 163 -10.15 1.88 11.49
N ALA A 164 -10.42 3.07 10.97
CA ALA A 164 -11.10 4.11 11.73
C ALA A 164 -12.54 3.72 12.07
N ALA A 165 -13.31 3.20 11.10
CA ALA A 165 -14.67 2.72 11.36
C ALA A 165 -14.70 1.63 12.44
N GLN A 166 -13.78 0.67 12.36
CA GLN A 166 -13.67 -0.40 13.36
C GLN A 166 -13.42 0.13 14.79
N LYS A 167 -12.64 1.22 14.89
CA LYS A 167 -12.32 1.85 16.16
C LYS A 167 -13.44 2.76 16.67
N LEU A 168 -14.07 3.53 15.78
CA LEU A 168 -15.10 4.51 16.13
C LEU A 168 -16.47 3.88 16.36
N PHE A 169 -16.78 2.82 15.61
CA PHE A 169 -18.09 2.15 15.61
C PHE A 169 -17.98 0.66 15.94
N PRO A 170 -17.43 0.29 17.11
CA PRO A 170 -17.16 -1.11 17.45
C PRO A 170 -18.42 -1.99 17.58
N LYS A 171 -19.60 -1.40 17.73
CA LYS A 171 -20.89 -2.12 17.81
C LYS A 171 -21.50 -2.37 16.44
N SER A 172 -21.12 -1.58 15.42
CA SER A 172 -21.70 -1.70 14.08
C SER A 172 -21.12 -2.87 13.30
N THR A 173 -21.88 -3.34 12.31
CA THR A 173 -21.40 -4.33 11.35
C THR A 173 -20.55 -3.65 10.29
N LEU A 174 -19.26 -4.06 10.19
CA LEU A 174 -18.35 -3.52 9.18
C LEU A 174 -18.29 -4.47 7.99
N ARG A 175 -18.71 -4.00 6.80
CA ARG A 175 -18.59 -4.72 5.53
C ARG A 175 -17.42 -4.14 4.72
N GLN A 176 -16.49 -5.02 4.34
CA GLN A 176 -15.27 -4.64 3.66
C GLN A 176 -15.27 -5.13 2.22
N PHE A 177 -15.01 -4.22 1.28
CA PHE A 177 -15.00 -4.44 -0.16
C PHE A 177 -13.60 -4.24 -0.73
N ASP A 178 -13.32 -4.80 -1.91
CA ASP A 178 -12.01 -4.71 -2.52
C ASP A 178 -11.77 -3.33 -3.16
N ASP A 179 -12.82 -2.62 -3.54
CA ASP A 179 -12.75 -1.23 -4.00
C ASP A 179 -13.85 -0.35 -3.37
N ASP A 180 -13.67 0.95 -3.52
CA ASP A 180 -14.59 1.93 -2.95
C ASP A 180 -15.90 2.07 -3.73
N ALA A 181 -15.91 1.76 -5.02
CA ALA A 181 -17.13 1.83 -5.83
C ALA A 181 -18.13 0.75 -5.38
N GLN A 182 -17.64 -0.45 -5.08
CA GLN A 182 -18.48 -1.52 -4.50
C GLN A 182 -19.03 -1.11 -3.14
N ALA A 183 -18.19 -0.54 -2.26
CA ALA A 183 -18.62 -0.09 -0.94
C ALA A 183 -19.69 1.02 -1.04
N PHE A 184 -19.53 1.96 -1.98
CA PHE A 184 -20.50 3.02 -2.24
C PHE A 184 -21.81 2.47 -2.80
N GLN A 185 -21.74 1.51 -3.73
CA GLN A 185 -22.92 0.89 -4.30
C GLN A 185 -23.80 0.20 -3.24
N GLU A 186 -23.20 -0.38 -2.20
CA GLU A 186 -23.93 -0.97 -1.08
C GLU A 186 -24.73 0.08 -0.29
N VAL A 187 -24.20 1.30 -0.16
CA VAL A 187 -24.94 2.41 0.44
C VAL A 187 -26.09 2.86 -0.46
N VAL A 188 -25.84 3.00 -1.76
CA VAL A 188 -26.87 3.39 -2.74
C VAL A 188 -28.03 2.38 -2.76
N ASN A 189 -27.70 1.09 -2.73
CA ASN A 189 -28.67 -0.01 -2.73
C ASN A 189 -29.43 -0.17 -1.39
N GLY A 190 -29.04 0.55 -0.33
CA GLY A 190 -29.63 0.41 1.00
C GLY A 190 -29.18 -0.83 1.77
N ASN A 191 -28.09 -1.47 1.35
CA ASN A 191 -27.50 -2.62 2.04
C ASN A 191 -26.51 -2.18 3.16
N ALA A 192 -26.12 -0.91 3.16
CA ALA A 192 -25.31 -0.29 4.20
C ALA A 192 -25.89 1.09 4.56
N HIS A 193 -25.79 1.44 5.84
CA HIS A 193 -26.25 2.74 6.36
C HIS A 193 -25.32 3.86 5.95
N ALA A 194 -24.02 3.57 5.87
CA ALA A 194 -23.01 4.53 5.48
C ALA A 194 -21.79 3.85 4.86
N MET A 195 -21.01 4.66 4.13
CA MET A 195 -19.65 4.34 3.72
C MET A 195 -18.68 5.32 4.37
N ILE A 196 -17.53 4.82 4.83
CA ILE A 196 -16.41 5.64 5.25
C ILE A 196 -15.26 5.52 4.24
N SER A 197 -14.72 6.65 3.79
CA SER A 197 -13.60 6.73 2.85
C SER A 197 -12.77 7.99 3.04
N SER A 198 -11.73 8.16 2.23
CA SER A 198 -10.91 9.37 2.24
C SER A 198 -11.59 10.51 1.50
N ALA A 199 -11.46 11.74 1.99
CA ALA A 199 -11.93 12.93 1.30
C ALA A 199 -11.22 13.12 -0.05
N PRO A 200 -11.86 13.71 -1.07
CA PRO A 200 -13.26 14.14 -1.15
C PRO A 200 -14.21 13.07 -1.69
N LYS A 201 -13.79 11.80 -1.78
CA LYS A 201 -14.46 10.74 -2.51
C LYS A 201 -15.96 10.60 -2.26
N PRO A 202 -16.46 10.46 -1.02
CA PRO A 202 -17.90 10.36 -0.78
C PRO A 202 -18.69 11.55 -1.31
N SER A 203 -18.18 12.78 -1.16
CA SER A 203 -18.83 13.98 -1.70
C SER A 203 -18.88 13.96 -3.23
N PHE A 204 -17.81 13.50 -3.88
CA PHE A 204 -17.73 13.40 -5.33
C PHE A 204 -18.77 12.43 -5.93
N TRP A 205 -19.18 11.41 -5.19
CA TRP A 205 -20.20 10.45 -5.66
C TRP A 205 -21.62 10.82 -5.25
N SER A 206 -21.79 11.78 -4.35
CA SER A 206 -23.12 12.22 -3.88
C SER A 206 -23.72 13.34 -4.74
N GLU A 207 -22.96 13.89 -5.67
CA GLU A 207 -23.39 14.85 -6.69
C GLU A 207 -23.93 14.13 -7.95
#